data_9ba779209650bb7ef09d21af6974ffca
#
_entry.id   9ba779209650bb7ef09d21af6974ffca
#
_cell.length_a   1.000
_cell.length_b   1.000
_cell.length_c   1.000
_cell.angle_alpha   90.00
_cell.angle_beta   90.00
_cell.angle_gamma   90.00
#
_symmetry.space_group_name_H-M   'P 1'
#
loop_
_entity.id
_entity.type
_entity.pdbx_description
1 polymer ?
#
loop_
_entity_poly.entity_id
_entity_poly.type
_entity_poly.pdbx_seq_one_letter_code
_entity_poly.pdbx_strand_id
1 'polypeptide(L)'
;AQRIEERTRYDLEMMREVGYCSGVENYSRVFSGRDPGSTPYCLLDYFPEDYIIFIDESHVTIPQVRGMSGGDRARKQNLVDFGFRLPSALENRPLKFEEFEFVTV
;
A
#
# COMPACT_ATOMS: atom_id res chain seq x y z
N ALA A 1 12.71 -18.71 3.26
CA ALA A 1 13.84 -17.76 3.17
C ALA A 1 14.42 -17.73 1.75
N GLN A 2 14.85 -18.85 1.19
CA GLN A 2 15.51 -18.90 -0.14
C GLN A 2 14.65 -18.31 -1.26
N ARG A 3 13.37 -18.64 -1.33
CA ARG A 3 12.46 -18.16 -2.38
C ARG A 3 12.34 -16.63 -2.40
N ILE A 4 12.20 -16.01 -1.24
CA ILE A 4 12.06 -14.56 -1.16
C ILE A 4 13.38 -13.86 -1.49
N GLU A 5 14.52 -14.45 -1.14
CA GLU A 5 15.83 -13.93 -1.50
C GLU A 5 16.03 -13.95 -3.03
N GLU A 6 15.72 -15.06 -3.68
CA GLU A 6 15.79 -15.19 -5.13
C GLU A 6 14.91 -14.18 -5.85
N ARG A 7 13.66 -14.04 -5.37
CA ARG A 7 12.72 -13.07 -5.94
C ARG A 7 13.22 -11.64 -5.78
N THR A 8 13.71 -11.28 -4.60
CA THR A 8 14.22 -9.93 -4.34
C THR A 8 15.45 -9.62 -5.19
N ARG A 9 16.36 -10.57 -5.36
CA ARG A 9 17.51 -10.41 -6.25
C ARG A 9 17.10 -10.20 -7.70
N TYR A 10 16.15 -10.98 -8.17
CA TYR A 10 15.58 -10.82 -9.50
C TYR A 10 14.97 -9.42 -9.70
N ASP A 11 14.15 -8.98 -8.74
CA ASP A 11 13.53 -7.66 -8.80
C ASP A 11 14.58 -6.53 -8.82
N LEU A 12 15.66 -6.65 -8.03
CA LEU A 12 16.75 -5.69 -8.03
C LEU A 12 17.48 -5.65 -9.39
N GLU A 13 17.74 -6.79 -9.99
CA GLU A 13 18.35 -6.86 -11.32
C GLU A 13 17.45 -6.22 -12.37
N MET A 14 16.16 -6.50 -12.34
CA MET A 14 15.21 -5.90 -13.27
C MET A 14 15.17 -4.37 -13.11
N MET A 15 15.19 -3.86 -11.89
CA MET A 15 15.24 -2.41 -11.65
C MET A 15 16.53 -1.77 -12.16
N ARG A 16 17.67 -2.46 -12.07
CA ARG A 16 18.96 -1.97 -12.61
C ARG A 16 18.98 -1.96 -14.13
N GLU A 17 18.48 -3.02 -14.77
CA GLU A 17 18.54 -3.19 -16.22
C GLU A 17 17.47 -2.40 -16.96
N VAL A 18 16.25 -2.41 -16.45
CA VAL A 18 15.06 -1.87 -17.13
C VAL A 18 14.49 -0.64 -16.42
N GLY A 19 14.85 -0.40 -15.17
CA GLY A 19 14.30 0.68 -14.35
C GLY A 19 12.93 0.36 -13.72
N TYR A 20 12.49 -0.89 -13.81
CA TYR A 20 11.18 -1.32 -13.33
C TYR A 20 11.20 -2.81 -12.99
N CYS A 21 10.36 -3.23 -12.04
CA CYS A 21 10.05 -4.64 -11.82
C CYS A 21 8.56 -4.84 -11.54
N SER A 22 8.05 -6.02 -11.84
CA SER A 22 6.68 -6.38 -11.51
C SER A 22 6.48 -6.41 -10.00
N GLY A 23 5.47 -5.70 -9.51
CA GLY A 23 5.20 -5.60 -8.07
C GLY A 23 6.10 -4.59 -7.35
N VAL A 24 6.63 -3.60 -8.06
CA VAL A 24 7.49 -2.54 -7.49
C VAL A 24 6.81 -1.80 -6.32
N GLU A 25 5.49 -1.72 -6.31
CA GLU A 25 4.70 -1.12 -5.25
C GLU A 25 4.92 -1.78 -3.88
N ASN A 26 5.32 -3.04 -3.85
CA ASN A 26 5.62 -3.75 -2.61
C ASN A 26 6.88 -3.22 -1.90
N TYR A 27 7.69 -2.41 -2.59
CA TYR A 27 8.88 -1.76 -2.05
C TYR A 27 8.65 -0.27 -1.78
N SER A 28 7.41 0.22 -1.89
CA SER A 28 7.09 1.66 -1.86
C SER A 28 7.53 2.35 -0.57
N ARG A 29 7.40 1.70 0.58
CA ARG A 29 7.86 2.27 1.85
C ARG A 29 9.36 2.60 1.82
N VAL A 30 10.16 1.68 1.28
CA VAL A 30 11.62 1.85 1.18
C VAL A 30 11.97 2.99 0.24
N PHE A 31 11.34 3.03 -0.94
CA PHE A 31 11.58 4.08 -1.93
C PHE A 31 11.16 5.47 -1.44
N SER A 32 10.08 5.56 -0.70
CA SER A 32 9.61 6.84 -0.16
C SER A 32 10.33 7.26 1.13
N GLY A 33 11.20 6.41 1.67
CA GLY A 33 11.94 6.71 2.90
C GLY A 33 11.07 6.79 4.15
N ARG A 34 9.90 6.18 4.13
CA ARG A 34 8.97 6.23 5.26
C ARG A 34 9.36 5.23 6.35
N ASP A 35 9.03 5.58 7.60
CA ASP A 35 9.20 4.69 8.73
C ASP A 35 8.23 3.50 8.67
N PRO A 36 8.61 2.32 9.21
CA PRO A 36 7.69 1.20 9.34
C PRO A 36 6.40 1.59 10.09
N GLY A 37 5.25 1.16 9.56
CA GLY A 37 3.94 1.45 10.14
C GLY A 37 3.37 2.82 9.84
N SER A 38 4.11 3.68 9.12
CA SER A 38 3.62 5.01 8.73
C SER A 38 2.48 4.91 7.71
N THR A 39 1.63 5.93 7.67
CA THR A 39 0.56 6.03 6.68
C THR A 39 1.15 6.28 5.29
N PRO A 40 0.79 5.48 4.27
CA PRO A 40 1.28 5.73 2.92
C PRO A 40 0.71 7.02 2.33
N TYR A 41 1.45 7.60 1.38
CA TYR A 41 0.95 8.74 0.62
C TYR A 41 -0.20 8.29 -0.29
N CYS A 42 -1.29 9.06 -0.26
CA CYS A 42 -2.51 8.78 -1.00
C CYS A 42 -2.87 9.96 -1.90
N LEU A 43 -3.80 9.73 -2.82
CA LEU A 43 -4.25 10.79 -3.74
C LEU A 43 -4.71 12.04 -3.00
N LEU A 44 -5.35 11.88 -1.84
CA LEU A 44 -5.84 13.00 -1.03
C LEU A 44 -4.72 13.92 -0.53
N ASP A 45 -3.50 13.41 -0.38
CA ASP A 45 -2.34 14.19 0.05
C ASP A 45 -1.89 15.21 -1.00
N TYR A 46 -2.32 15.05 -2.25
CA TYR A 46 -1.98 15.96 -3.35
C TYR A 46 -3.01 17.08 -3.55
N PHE A 47 -4.10 17.06 -2.79
CA PHE A 47 -5.11 18.11 -2.87
C PHE A 47 -4.68 19.33 -2.07
N PRO A 48 -5.19 20.55 -2.42
CA PRO A 48 -4.99 21.73 -1.60
C PRO A 48 -5.55 21.51 -0.17
N GLU A 49 -5.15 22.35 0.78
CA GLU A 49 -5.63 22.22 2.16
C GLU A 49 -7.16 22.38 2.25
N ASP A 50 -7.73 23.25 1.43
CA ASP A 50 -9.18 23.46 1.36
C ASP A 50 -9.76 22.69 0.18
N TYR A 51 -10.43 21.58 0.48
CA TYR A 51 -11.18 20.80 -0.52
C TYR A 51 -12.45 20.22 0.09
N ILE A 52 -13.40 19.87 -0.78
CA ILE A 52 -14.65 19.21 -0.40
C ILE A 52 -14.72 17.88 -1.14
N ILE A 53 -15.07 16.84 -0.41
CA ILE A 53 -15.30 15.52 -0.99
C ILE A 53 -16.80 15.27 -1.11
N PHE A 54 -17.25 14.97 -2.32
CA PHE A 54 -18.60 14.51 -2.60
C PHE A 54 -18.58 13.01 -2.82
N ILE A 55 -19.29 12.28 -1.98
CA ILE A 55 -19.34 10.81 -2.05
C ILE A 55 -20.72 10.42 -2.57
N ASP A 56 -20.77 10.03 -3.84
CA ASP A 56 -21.96 9.47 -4.45
C ASP A 56 -22.18 8.04 -3.97
N GLU A 57 -23.44 7.63 -3.86
CA GLU A 57 -23.81 6.30 -3.37
C GLU A 57 -23.08 5.95 -2.03
N SER A 58 -23.05 6.89 -1.11
CA SER A 58 -22.29 6.77 0.13
C SER A 58 -22.66 5.56 0.98
N HIS A 59 -23.91 5.08 0.88
CA HIS A 59 -24.39 3.88 1.56
C HIS A 59 -23.66 2.60 1.10
N VAL A 60 -23.07 2.61 -0.11
CA VAL A 60 -22.24 1.53 -0.66
C VAL A 60 -20.75 1.85 -0.51
N THR A 61 -20.36 3.07 -0.84
CA THR A 61 -18.96 3.50 -0.88
C THR A 61 -18.31 3.50 0.50
N ILE A 62 -18.98 4.01 1.52
CA ILE A 62 -18.43 4.10 2.87
C ILE A 62 -18.15 2.71 3.48
N PRO A 63 -19.10 1.74 3.43
CA PRO A 63 -18.79 0.39 3.86
C PRO A 63 -17.65 -0.26 3.10
N GLN A 64 -17.51 0.00 1.80
CA GLN A 64 -16.40 -0.51 0.98
C GLN A 64 -15.07 0.06 1.45
N VAL A 65 -14.96 1.36 1.66
CA VAL A 65 -13.76 2.00 2.20
C VAL A 65 -13.39 1.41 3.56
N ARG A 66 -14.38 1.17 4.41
CA ARG A 66 -14.16 0.58 5.74
C ARG A 66 -13.54 -0.81 5.67
N GLY A 67 -13.92 -1.62 4.68
CA GLY A 67 -13.45 -2.99 4.52
C GLY A 67 -12.13 -3.15 3.76
N MET A 68 -11.69 -2.12 3.03
CA MET A 68 -10.53 -2.22 2.11
C MET A 68 -9.24 -2.61 2.82
N SER A 69 -8.92 -1.96 3.92
CA SER A 69 -7.67 -2.19 4.66
C SER A 69 -7.56 -3.61 5.19
N GLY A 70 -8.64 -4.15 5.76
CA GLY A 70 -8.66 -5.51 6.29
C GLY A 70 -8.47 -6.57 5.22
N GLY A 71 -9.16 -6.44 4.09
CA GLY A 71 -9.03 -7.37 2.96
C GLY A 71 -7.64 -7.35 2.33
N ASP A 72 -7.07 -6.17 2.14
CA ASP A 72 -5.72 -6.01 1.60
C ASP A 72 -4.68 -6.63 2.55
N ARG A 73 -4.79 -6.36 3.84
CA ARG A 73 -3.88 -6.90 4.85
C ARG A 73 -3.91 -8.43 4.89
N ALA A 74 -5.10 -9.02 4.89
CA ALA A 74 -5.25 -10.48 4.92
C ALA A 74 -4.58 -11.15 3.72
N ARG A 75 -4.79 -10.59 2.52
CA ARG A 75 -4.16 -11.09 1.30
C ARG A 75 -2.64 -10.98 1.35
N LYS A 76 -2.11 -9.84 1.72
CA LYS A 76 -0.67 -9.59 1.76
C LYS A 76 0.02 -10.35 2.88
N GLN A 77 -0.65 -10.53 4.01
CA GLN A 77 -0.12 -11.33 5.11
C GLN A 77 0.19 -12.76 4.65
N ASN A 78 -0.69 -13.36 3.86
CA ASN A 78 -0.43 -14.68 3.26
C ASN A 78 0.81 -14.66 2.35
N LEU A 79 0.97 -13.63 1.54
CA LEU A 79 2.14 -13.52 0.67
C LEU A 79 3.44 -13.40 1.45
N VAL A 80 3.43 -12.70 2.58
CA VAL A 80 4.59 -12.57 3.46
C VAL A 80 4.86 -13.88 4.21
N ASP A 81 3.83 -14.49 4.81
CA ASP A 81 3.95 -15.69 5.62
C ASP A 81 4.49 -16.88 4.81
N PHE A 82 4.09 -16.98 3.55
CA PHE A 82 4.54 -18.05 2.65
C PHE A 82 5.81 -17.69 1.84
N GLY A 83 6.43 -16.55 2.12
CA GLY A 83 7.71 -16.17 1.52
C GLY A 83 7.63 -15.70 0.07
N PHE A 84 6.48 -15.22 -0.39
CA PHE A 84 6.31 -14.65 -1.72
C PHE A 84 6.67 -13.17 -1.79
N ARG A 85 6.55 -12.47 -0.67
CA ARG A 85 6.86 -11.03 -0.56
C ARG A 85 7.57 -10.71 0.76
N LEU A 86 8.34 -9.61 0.75
CA LEU A 86 8.94 -9.06 1.96
C LEU A 86 7.85 -8.39 2.83
N PRO A 87 8.11 -8.27 4.16
CA PRO A 87 7.17 -7.57 5.05
C PRO A 87 6.79 -6.16 4.61
N SER A 88 7.66 -5.46 3.86
CA SER A 88 7.37 -4.13 3.30
C SER A 88 6.15 -4.11 2.36
N ALA A 89 5.72 -5.26 1.84
CA ALA A 89 4.49 -5.34 1.04
C ALA A 89 3.25 -4.91 1.84
N LEU A 90 3.24 -5.12 3.15
CA LEU A 90 2.15 -4.69 4.04
C LEU A 90 2.06 -3.16 4.18
N GLU A 91 3.13 -2.46 3.84
CA GLU A 91 3.22 -1.00 3.97
C GLU A 91 2.69 -0.26 2.74
N ASN A 92 2.48 -0.94 1.64
CA ASN A 92 1.73 -0.43 0.49
C ASN A 92 0.28 -0.87 0.65
N ARG A 93 -0.52 -0.04 1.28
CA ARG A 93 -1.87 -0.39 1.71
C ARG A 93 -2.84 0.77 1.52
N PRO A 94 -4.15 0.50 1.39
CA PRO A 94 -5.15 1.55 1.47
C PRO A 94 -5.19 2.16 2.87
N LEU A 95 -5.74 3.36 2.98
CA LEU A 95 -5.98 4.00 4.26
C LEU A 95 -6.90 3.12 5.11
N LYS A 96 -6.61 3.06 6.41
CA LYS A 96 -7.57 2.56 7.39
C LYS A 96 -8.74 3.53 7.49
N PHE A 97 -9.90 3.04 7.90
CA PHE A 97 -11.08 3.89 7.98
C PHE A 97 -10.86 5.09 8.91
N GLU A 98 -10.19 4.90 10.03
CA GLU A 98 -9.86 5.97 10.97
C GLU A 98 -8.94 7.03 10.34
N GLU A 99 -7.98 6.61 9.51
CA GLU A 99 -7.10 7.53 8.78
C GLU A 99 -7.88 8.33 7.73
N PHE A 100 -8.82 7.68 7.05
CA PHE A 100 -9.70 8.34 6.09
C PHE A 100 -10.61 9.38 6.76
N GLU A 101 -11.21 9.04 7.89
CA GLU A 101 -12.02 10.00 8.68
C GLU A 101 -11.22 11.23 9.09
N PHE A 102 -9.98 11.03 9.50
CA PHE A 102 -9.10 12.14 9.91
C PHE A 102 -8.85 13.11 8.75
N VAL A 103 -8.63 12.61 7.55
CA VAL A 103 -8.38 13.45 6.36
C VAL A 103 -9.63 14.20 5.91
N THR A 104 -10.80 13.63 6.12
CA THR A 104 -12.08 14.18 5.64
C THR A 104 -12.79 15.13 6.62
N VAL A 105 -12.28 15.25 7.81
CA VAL A 105 -12.76 16.19 8.83
C VAL A 105 -11.95 17.47 8.76
#